data_84be9d1baf2bd64a730a8c61b4ec913a
#
_entry.id   84be9d1baf2bd64a730a8c61b4ec913a
#
_cell.length_a   1.000
_cell.length_b   1.000
_cell.length_c   1.000
_cell.angle_alpha   90.00
_cell.angle_beta   90.00
_cell.angle_gamma   90.00
#
_symmetry.space_group_name_H-M   'P 1'
#
loop_
_entity.id
_entity.type
_entity.pdbx_description
1 polymer ?
#
loop_
_entity_poly.entity_id
_entity_poly.type
_entity_poly.pdbx_seq_one_letter_code
_entity_poly.pdbx_strand_id
1 'polypeptide(L)'
;MSDFLQHEXGIAMLRLKQPLQYYIDKYGSAFYGLNKMYLLMQKQHNRGQDGAGLANIKLNVPPGKRYISRIRSIDSRPIQDVFSRIMPRFEGLSSDQLRDSQFLQQXVAFTGELXLAHLRYGTYGKNQVENCHPFLRQNNWRTRNLVVAGNFNMTNTDELFDXLVGLGQHPKEKADTVTLLERIGHFVDVENQRLFDLYKQEGLANEVISQRIAEEIDMPTXLTHAANSLDGGYVMCGMIGHGDAFVMRDPNGIRPAFFYEDDEVVVITSERPVIQTAFNVSTEDVHEIKPGHALIIKRDGTVSMPQVKQPSERKACSFERIYFSRGNDXDIYNERKELGRQLVPQVMEAIEHDLDNTVTSFIPNTAEVCFYGLVKGLEDHLSQAKISRILGLGANPDPDEVKSILDERARIEKIAIKDAXLRTFITEDANRNDLVAHVYDIAYGTVNPRQDNLVVIDDSIVRGTTLKHSILRXLDRLNPKCIIVASSAPQIRYPDCYGIDMARLGDFIAFQAAISLIRERGMEDLIDEVYVKCKAQIEQPKEEXTNXVKAIYQPFTTEXLNDRXSQLLTPKGMXAKVKIIFQSIEGLHXACPNHLGDWYFTGDFPTPGGHKVVNRAFVYYVEGRNDRAY
;
A
#
# COMPACT_ATOMS: atom_id res chain seq x y z
N MET A 1 13.01 6.01 -5.00
CA MET A 1 12.22 5.47 -6.12
C MET A 1 12.12 6.51 -7.22
N SER A 2 12.46 6.13 -8.44
CA SER A 2 12.43 7.07 -9.55
C SER A 2 11.01 7.29 -10.11
N ASP A 3 10.17 6.27 -10.07
CA ASP A 3 8.74 6.39 -10.40
C ASP A 3 7.94 6.55 -9.12
N PHE A 4 7.01 7.48 -9.13
CA PHE A 4 6.17 7.73 -7.95
C PHE A 4 4.90 6.89 -8.06
N LEU A 5 4.75 5.92 -7.16
CA LEU A 5 3.56 5.07 -7.09
C LEU A 5 2.73 5.48 -5.89
N GLN A 6 1.44 5.69 -6.10
CA GLN A 6 0.50 6.03 -5.05
C GLN A 6 -0.26 4.79 -4.59
N HIS A 7 -0.55 4.74 -3.29
CA HIS A 7 -1.27 3.64 -2.68
C HIS A 7 -2.34 4.22 -1.76
N GLU A 8 -3.52 3.65 -1.84
CA GLU A 8 -4.59 4.11 -0.96
C GLU A 8 -4.44 3.47 0.40
N UNK A 9 -4.55 4.37 1.36
CA UNK A 9 -4.89 3.99 2.53
C UNK A 9 -4.06 3.39 3.49
N GLY A 10 -4.24 4.17 4.39
CA GLY A 10 -3.85 3.65 5.71
C GLY A 10 -5.01 3.76 6.65
N ILE A 11 -5.18 2.75 7.51
CA ILE A 11 -6.25 2.80 8.49
C ILE A 11 -5.67 2.73 9.90
N ALA A 12 -6.40 3.29 10.86
CA ALA A 12 -6.12 3.13 12.28
C ALA A 12 -7.43 3.13 13.04
N MET A 13 -7.63 2.10 13.84
CA MET A 13 -8.79 2.02 14.73
C MET A 13 -8.29 1.81 16.15
N LEU A 14 -8.90 2.52 17.08
CA LEU A 14 -8.54 2.42 18.49
C LEU A 14 -9.81 2.32 19.32
N ARG A 15 -9.89 1.29 20.16
CA ARG A 15 -10.92 1.19 21.19
C ARG A 15 -10.27 1.26 22.56
N LEU A 16 -10.65 2.28 23.31
CA LEU A 16 -10.30 2.36 24.74
C LEU A 16 -11.24 1.43 25.49
N LYS A 17 -10.71 0.41 26.14
CA LYS A 17 -11.52 -0.65 26.75
C LYS A 17 -12.09 -0.25 28.10
N GLN A 18 -11.47 0.74 28.76
CA GLN A 18 -11.92 1.22 30.05
C GLN A 18 -12.70 2.54 29.87
N PRO A 19 -13.47 2.98 30.87
CA PRO A 19 -14.11 4.28 30.77
C PRO A 19 -13.07 5.41 30.65
N LEU A 20 -13.46 6.52 30.03
CA LEU A 20 -12.54 7.63 29.80
C LEU A 20 -11.86 8.12 31.09
N GLN A 21 -12.58 8.11 32.23
CA GLN A 21 -12.00 8.55 33.47
C GLN A 21 -10.76 7.76 33.88
N TYR A 22 -10.73 6.48 33.52
CA TYR A 22 -9.54 5.63 33.77
C TYR A 22 -8.28 6.25 33.18
N TYR A 23 -8.38 6.74 31.94
CA TYR A 23 -7.21 7.29 31.23
C TYR A 23 -6.84 8.66 31.76
N ILE A 24 -7.84 9.47 32.15
CA ILE A 24 -7.58 10.75 32.80
C ILE A 24 -6.79 10.53 34.10
N ASP A 25 -7.25 9.58 34.90
CA ASP A 25 -6.61 9.31 36.18
C ASP A 25 -5.22 8.72 36.04
N LYS A 26 -5.05 7.77 35.08
CA LYS A 26 -3.78 7.06 34.95
C LYS A 26 -2.74 7.88 34.19
N TYR A 27 -3.15 8.53 33.10
CA TYR A 27 -2.22 9.22 32.19
C TYR A 27 -2.26 10.72 32.34
N GLY A 28 -3.12 11.24 33.18
CA GLY A 28 -3.18 12.65 33.47
C GLY A 28 -3.89 13.52 32.47
N SER A 29 -4.59 12.92 31.50
CA SER A 29 -5.15 13.70 30.41
C SER A 29 -6.30 12.96 29.74
N ALA A 30 -7.31 13.72 29.34
CA ALA A 30 -8.40 13.22 28.52
C ALA A 30 -7.95 12.99 27.06
N PHE A 31 -6.74 13.39 26.71
CA PHE A 31 -6.24 13.32 25.34
C PHE A 31 -5.53 12.02 25.01
N TYR A 32 -5.52 11.06 25.92
CA TYR A 32 -4.77 9.82 25.70
C TYR A 32 -5.13 9.18 24.34
N GLY A 33 -6.42 8.99 24.07
CA GLY A 33 -6.85 8.39 22.81
C GLY A 33 -6.52 9.24 21.61
N LEU A 34 -6.77 10.56 21.70
CA LEU A 34 -6.48 11.46 20.60
C LEU A 34 -4.96 11.52 20.30
N ASN A 35 -4.15 11.53 21.37
CA ASN A 35 -2.69 11.52 21.17
C ASN A 35 -2.23 10.25 20.50
N LYS A 36 -2.80 9.10 20.89
CA LYS A 36 -2.45 7.84 20.23
C LYS A 36 -2.88 7.83 18.76
N MET A 37 -4.08 8.34 18.49
CA MET A 37 -4.53 8.42 17.09
C MET A 37 -3.63 9.33 16.27
N TYR A 38 -3.21 10.45 16.82
CA TYR A 38 -2.28 11.32 16.10
C TYR A 38 -0.98 10.57 15.76
N LEU A 39 -0.42 9.85 16.74
CA LEU A 39 0.80 9.07 16.49
C LEU A 39 0.57 8.00 15.42
N LEU A 40 -0.54 7.28 15.51
CA LEU A 40 -0.84 6.23 14.54
C LEU A 40 -0.98 6.79 13.13
N MET A 41 -1.59 7.97 13.00
CA MET A 41 -1.74 8.61 11.70
C MET A 41 -0.39 9.12 11.19
N GLN A 42 0.38 9.81 12.04
CA GLN A 42 1.68 10.33 11.62
C GLN A 42 2.65 9.20 11.23
N LYS A 43 2.64 8.11 11.99
CA LYS A 43 3.54 7.01 11.68
C LYS A 43 3.14 6.26 10.41
N GLN A 44 1.96 6.51 9.89
CA GLN A 44 1.50 5.91 8.62
C GLN A 44 1.40 6.93 7.49
N HIS A 45 2.02 8.12 7.62
CA HIS A 45 1.85 9.14 6.58
C HIS A 45 2.43 8.69 5.23
N ASN A 46 3.29 7.68 5.22
CA ASN A 46 3.78 7.09 3.98
C ASN A 46 2.66 6.48 3.13
N ARG A 47 1.52 6.18 3.75
CA ARG A 47 0.41 5.52 3.05
C ARG A 47 -0.60 6.50 2.47
N GLY A 48 -0.53 7.78 2.82
CA GLY A 48 -1.41 8.76 2.22
C GLY A 48 -1.16 10.15 2.77
N GLN A 49 -0.98 11.11 1.87
CA GLN A 49 -0.60 12.47 2.24
C GLN A 49 -1.52 13.53 1.65
N ASP A 50 -2.56 13.11 0.92
CA ASP A 50 -3.46 14.07 0.25
C ASP A 50 -4.76 14.26 0.99
N GLY A 51 -5.09 13.38 1.91
CA GLY A 51 -6.30 13.49 2.69
C GLY A 51 -6.20 12.69 3.96
N ALA A 52 -6.97 13.10 4.97
CA ALA A 52 -7.04 12.41 6.24
C ALA A 52 -8.43 12.60 6.84
N GLY A 53 -8.83 11.66 7.67
CA GLY A 53 -10.09 11.76 8.37
C GLY A 53 -10.06 11.03 9.70
N LEU A 54 -10.90 11.47 10.60
CA LEU A 54 -11.02 10.87 11.94
C LEU A 54 -12.47 10.91 12.35
N ALA A 55 -12.96 9.77 12.82
CA ALA A 55 -14.30 9.66 13.41
C ALA A 55 -14.19 9.10 14.83
N ASN A 56 -15.13 9.47 15.66
CA ASN A 56 -15.13 9.11 17.09
C ASN A 56 -16.55 8.80 17.51
N ILE A 57 -16.72 7.74 18.29
CA ILE A 57 -18.02 7.39 18.86
C ILE A 57 -17.88 7.33 20.38
N LYS A 58 -18.84 8.00 21.05
CA LYS A 58 -19.01 7.94 22.50
C LYS A 58 -19.97 6.82 22.83
N LEU A 59 -19.59 5.93 23.73
CA LEU A 59 -20.37 4.73 24.01
C LEU A 59 -21.55 4.97 24.97
N ASN A 60 -21.42 5.92 25.89
CA ASN A 60 -22.35 6.04 27.00
C ASN A 60 -22.80 7.48 27.20
N VAL A 61 -23.54 8.04 26.24
CA VAL A 61 -24.15 9.35 26.42
C VAL A 61 -25.67 9.20 26.28
N PRO A 62 -26.44 10.03 27.00
CA PRO A 62 -27.89 9.90 26.95
C PRO A 62 -28.46 10.42 25.65
N PRO A 63 -29.70 10.02 25.32
CA PRO A 63 -30.39 10.61 24.16
C PRO A 63 -30.42 12.14 24.28
N GLY A 64 -30.34 12.78 23.12
CA GLY A 64 -30.27 14.24 23.05
C GLY A 64 -28.86 14.77 22.98
N LYS A 65 -27.86 13.93 23.20
CA LYS A 65 -26.47 14.33 23.11
C LYS A 65 -25.84 13.69 21.87
N ARG A 66 -24.98 14.47 21.18
CA ARG A 66 -24.25 14.00 20.02
C ARG A 66 -23.24 12.95 20.45
N TYR A 67 -23.20 11.82 19.73
CA TYR A 67 -22.29 10.74 20.10
C TYR A 67 -21.34 10.34 18.96
N ILE A 68 -21.55 10.83 17.74
CA ILE A 68 -20.63 10.59 16.62
C ILE A 68 -20.04 11.93 16.19
N SER A 69 -18.72 11.98 16.11
CA SER A 69 -17.98 13.14 15.61
C SER A 69 -17.11 12.71 14.45
N ARG A 70 -16.96 13.58 13.45
CA ARG A 70 -16.18 13.26 12.27
C ARG A 70 -15.57 14.52 11.67
N ILE A 71 -14.27 14.47 11.32
CA ILE A 71 -13.57 15.53 10.58
C ILE A 71 -12.79 14.90 9.46
N ARG A 72 -12.87 15.50 8.27
CA ARG A 72 -12.08 15.09 7.11
C ARG A 72 -11.39 16.30 6.53
N SER A 73 -10.19 16.11 5.97
CA SER A 73 -9.37 17.22 5.49
C SER A 73 -8.62 16.85 4.22
N ILE A 74 -8.54 17.81 3.30
CA ILE A 74 -7.65 17.73 2.12
C ILE A 74 -6.66 18.89 2.11
N ASP A 75 -6.42 19.48 3.25
CA ASP A 75 -5.41 20.53 3.43
C ASP A 75 -4.02 19.99 3.01
N SER A 76 -3.09 20.89 2.75
CA SER A 76 -1.73 20.48 2.38
C SER A 76 -1.05 19.65 3.46
N ARG A 77 -1.47 19.80 4.72
CA ARG A 77 -1.03 18.97 5.84
C ARG A 77 -2.27 18.42 6.52
N PRO A 78 -2.86 17.37 5.94
CA PRO A 78 -4.21 17.00 6.36
C PRO A 78 -4.29 16.46 7.78
N ILE A 79 -3.27 15.73 8.26
CA ILE A 79 -3.31 15.22 9.64
C ILE A 79 -3.30 16.38 10.62
N GLN A 80 -2.40 17.34 10.41
CA GLN A 80 -2.31 18.51 11.27
C GLN A 80 -3.60 19.32 11.24
N ASP A 81 -4.22 19.44 10.05
CA ASP A 81 -5.46 20.18 9.93
C ASP A 81 -6.59 19.52 10.73
N VAL A 82 -6.69 18.18 10.65
CA VAL A 82 -7.71 17.46 11.42
C VAL A 82 -7.58 17.80 12.92
N PHE A 83 -6.38 17.69 13.47
CA PHE A 83 -6.20 17.91 14.90
C PHE A 83 -6.27 19.38 15.28
N SER A 84 -5.91 20.30 14.37
CA SER A 84 -6.06 21.72 14.63
C SER A 84 -7.54 22.13 14.71
N ARG A 85 -8.44 21.34 14.13
CA ARG A 85 -9.87 21.61 14.23
C ARG A 85 -10.53 20.87 15.38
N ILE A 86 -9.84 19.89 15.97
CA ILE A 86 -10.34 19.19 17.16
C ILE A 86 -9.96 19.93 18.43
N MET A 87 -8.71 20.35 18.57
CA MET A 87 -8.18 20.85 19.82
C MET A 87 -8.84 22.13 20.31
N PRO A 88 -9.29 23.07 19.46
CA PRO A 88 -10.00 24.25 19.98
C PRO A 88 -11.26 23.94 20.76
N ARG A 89 -11.85 22.78 20.57
CA ARG A 89 -13.06 22.39 21.32
C ARG A 89 -12.79 22.23 22.80
N PHE A 90 -11.51 22.07 23.19
CA PHE A 90 -11.10 21.95 24.58
C PHE A 90 -10.62 23.27 25.17
N GLU A 91 -10.44 24.30 24.36
CA GLU A 91 -9.97 25.59 24.85
C GLU A 91 -11.06 26.25 25.71
N GLY A 92 -10.64 26.95 26.73
CA GLY A 92 -11.55 27.62 27.62
C GLY A 92 -12.13 26.76 28.72
N LEU A 93 -11.81 25.47 28.74
CA LEU A 93 -12.26 24.58 29.80
C LEU A 93 -11.35 24.73 31.01
N SER A 94 -11.94 24.66 32.21
CA SER A 94 -11.16 24.69 33.44
C SER A 94 -10.41 23.37 33.63
N SER A 95 -9.43 23.38 34.54
CA SER A 95 -8.72 22.16 34.91
C SER A 95 -9.67 21.07 35.39
N ASP A 96 -10.65 21.45 36.20
CA ASP A 96 -11.64 20.49 36.70
C ASP A 96 -12.47 19.89 35.56
N GLN A 97 -12.86 20.73 34.61
CA GLN A 97 -13.64 20.23 33.47
C GLN A 97 -12.82 19.27 32.60
N LEU A 98 -11.53 19.57 32.39
CA LEU A 98 -10.66 18.70 31.61
C LEU A 98 -10.40 17.36 32.26
N ARG A 99 -10.65 17.22 33.54
CA ARG A 99 -10.47 15.97 34.27
C ARG A 99 -11.78 15.25 34.58
N ASP A 100 -12.89 15.74 34.05
CA ASP A 100 -14.23 15.22 34.34
C ASP A 100 -14.76 14.54 33.07
N SER A 101 -14.67 13.22 33.03
CA SER A 101 -15.07 12.46 31.82
C SER A 101 -16.53 12.62 31.51
N GLN A 102 -17.39 12.70 32.53
CA GLN A 102 -18.82 12.84 32.30
C GLN A 102 -19.12 14.16 31.61
N PHE A 103 -18.51 15.25 32.10
CA PHE A 103 -18.66 16.56 31.46
C PHE A 103 -18.17 16.50 30.01
N LEU A 104 -16.96 15.94 29.79
CA LEU A 104 -16.36 15.92 28.46
C LEU A 104 -17.21 15.14 27.49
N GLN A 105 -17.70 14.01 27.91
CA GLN A 105 -18.44 13.16 26.97
C GLN A 105 -19.84 13.69 26.68
N GLN A 106 -20.38 14.51 27.55
CA GLN A 106 -21.67 15.15 27.29
C GLN A 106 -21.53 16.47 26.52
N UNK A 107 -20.40 17.12 26.60
CA UNK A 107 -20.25 18.40 26.18
C UNK A 107 -19.26 18.57 25.12
N VAL A 108 -18.34 17.76 24.97
CA VAL A 108 -17.21 18.06 24.06
C VAL A 108 -17.06 16.93 23.04
N ALA A 109 -16.98 17.27 21.77
CA ALA A 109 -16.81 16.28 20.69
C ALA A 109 -15.44 15.59 20.77
N PHE A 110 -15.35 14.40 20.18
CA PHE A 110 -14.11 13.63 20.08
C PHE A 110 -13.59 13.15 21.44
N THR A 111 -14.47 12.90 22.36
CA THR A 111 -14.10 12.38 23.69
C THR A 111 -14.60 10.94 23.90
N GLY A 112 -15.03 10.27 22.84
CA GLY A 112 -15.51 8.89 22.95
C GLY A 112 -14.39 7.87 22.94
N GLU A 113 -14.78 6.64 23.25
CA GLU A 113 -13.84 5.53 23.46
C GLU A 113 -13.42 4.82 22.18
N LEU A 114 -14.08 5.14 21.09
CA LEU A 114 -13.82 4.41 19.83
C LEU A 114 -13.46 5.42 18.74
N UNK A 115 -12.33 5.36 17.98
CA UNK A 115 -11.80 6.16 17.07
C UNK A 115 -11.50 5.40 15.91
N LEU A 116 -11.71 6.00 14.67
CA LEU A 116 -11.34 5.41 13.37
C LEU A 116 -10.75 6.48 12.48
N ALA A 117 -9.54 6.24 11.98
CA ALA A 117 -8.82 7.19 11.13
C ALA A 117 -8.49 6.58 9.79
N HIS A 118 -8.30 7.45 8.80
CA HIS A 118 -7.96 7.07 7.45
C HIS A 118 -7.01 8.09 6.84
N LEU A 119 -6.06 7.59 6.04
CA LEU A 119 -5.14 8.40 5.26
C LEU A 119 -5.23 7.95 3.81
N ARG A 120 -5.20 8.92 2.89
CA ARG A 120 -5.34 8.58 1.49
C ARG A 120 -4.45 9.46 0.60
N TYR A 121 -4.11 8.93 -0.57
CA TYR A 121 -3.65 9.76 -1.69
C TYR A 121 -4.85 10.09 -2.56
N GLY A 122 -4.92 11.31 -3.04
CA GLY A 122 -5.96 11.71 -3.97
C GLY A 122 -5.72 11.13 -5.35
N THR A 123 -6.79 10.73 -6.00
CA THR A 123 -6.68 10.34 -7.39
C THR A 123 -6.50 11.59 -8.26
N TYR A 124 -5.85 11.39 -9.39
CA TYR A 124 -5.54 12.50 -10.29
C TYR A 124 -6.77 13.33 -10.60
N GLY A 125 -6.67 14.64 -10.31
CA GLY A 125 -7.72 15.60 -10.61
C GLY A 125 -8.98 15.52 -9.77
N LYS A 126 -9.02 14.67 -8.74
CA LYS A 126 -10.24 14.43 -7.96
C LYS A 126 -10.00 14.35 -6.46
N ASN A 127 -9.13 15.19 -5.93
CA ASN A 127 -8.92 15.22 -4.49
C ASN A 127 -9.95 16.17 -3.86
N GLN A 128 -11.07 15.61 -3.41
CA GLN A 128 -12.15 16.35 -2.78
C GLN A 128 -12.44 15.77 -1.40
N VAL A 129 -12.89 16.65 -0.49
CA VAL A 129 -13.17 16.22 0.88
C VAL A 129 -14.31 15.19 0.93
N GLU A 130 -15.22 15.23 -0.02
CA GLU A 130 -16.33 14.26 -0.08
C GLU A 130 -15.84 12.84 -0.33
N ASN A 131 -14.63 12.68 -0.89
CA ASN A 131 -14.05 11.37 -1.14
C ASN A 131 -13.21 10.86 0.02
N CYS A 132 -13.02 11.66 1.06
CA CYS A 132 -12.23 11.26 2.22
C CYS A 132 -13.03 10.35 3.14
N HIS A 133 -12.37 9.29 3.62
CA HIS A 133 -12.92 8.47 4.69
C HIS A 133 -12.70 9.17 6.03
N PRO A 134 -13.46 8.85 7.07
CA PRO A 134 -14.56 7.87 7.12
C PRO A 134 -15.86 8.43 6.53
N PHE A 135 -16.66 7.52 6.03
CA PHE A 135 -18.00 7.81 5.51
C PHE A 135 -19.04 7.48 6.59
N LEU A 136 -20.14 8.21 6.59
CA LEU A 136 -21.19 8.07 7.62
C LEU A 136 -22.55 7.82 6.96
N ARG A 137 -23.24 6.78 7.45
CA ARG A 137 -24.60 6.48 7.06
C ARG A 137 -25.47 6.68 8.30
N GLN A 138 -26.37 7.67 8.24
CA GLN A 138 -27.10 8.15 9.41
C GLN A 138 -28.50 7.56 9.50
N ASN A 139 -28.94 7.36 10.75
CA ASN A 139 -30.27 6.89 11.07
C ASN A 139 -30.59 7.33 12.50
N ASN A 140 -31.88 7.47 12.84
CA ASN A 140 -32.26 7.82 14.19
C ASN A 140 -32.05 6.67 15.20
N TRP A 141 -32.01 5.43 14.74
CA TRP A 141 -31.67 4.32 15.62
C TRP A 141 -30.17 4.19 15.70
N ARG A 142 -29.65 4.28 16.94
CA ARG A 142 -28.21 4.21 17.15
C ARG A 142 -27.60 2.95 16.55
N THR A 143 -28.30 1.82 16.67
CA THR A 143 -27.82 0.53 16.18
C THR A 143 -27.85 0.43 14.65
N ARG A 144 -28.37 1.44 13.94
CA ARG A 144 -28.37 1.48 12.49
C ARG A 144 -27.41 2.52 11.90
N ASN A 145 -26.80 3.37 12.73
CA ASN A 145 -25.76 4.28 12.26
C ASN A 145 -24.48 3.50 11.97
N LEU A 146 -23.81 3.89 10.89
CA LEU A 146 -22.63 3.15 10.42
C LEU A 146 -21.57 4.13 9.94
N VAL A 147 -20.34 3.95 10.42
CA VAL A 147 -19.16 4.69 9.95
C VAL A 147 -18.22 3.67 9.31
N VAL A 148 -17.77 3.96 8.07
CA VAL A 148 -16.93 3.03 7.31
C VAL A 148 -15.69 3.74 6.79
N ALA A 149 -14.56 3.08 6.88
CA ALA A 149 -13.32 3.51 6.25
C ALA A 149 -12.55 2.25 5.85
N GLY A 150 -11.64 2.39 4.90
CA GLY A 150 -10.87 1.22 4.56
C GLY A 150 -9.84 1.47 3.49
N ASN A 151 -9.00 0.46 3.34
CA ASN A 151 -8.00 0.36 2.30
C ASN A 151 -8.49 -0.74 1.36
N PHE A 152 -9.16 -0.34 0.28
CA PHE A 152 -9.79 -1.34 -0.58
C PHE A 152 -9.93 -0.86 -2.01
N ASN A 153 -10.00 -1.85 -2.90
CA ASN A 153 -10.40 -1.62 -4.27
C ASN A 153 -11.13 -2.86 -4.77
N MET A 154 -12.29 -2.64 -5.36
CA MET A 154 -13.11 -3.73 -5.89
C MET A 154 -13.01 -3.75 -7.40
N THR A 155 -12.91 -4.94 -7.96
CA THR A 155 -12.94 -5.12 -9.41
C THR A 155 -14.35 -5.11 -9.97
N ASN A 156 -15.35 -5.32 -9.09
CA ASN A 156 -16.73 -5.56 -9.51
C ASN A 156 -17.72 -4.57 -8.89
N THR A 157 -17.33 -3.31 -8.81
CA THR A 157 -18.21 -2.29 -8.24
C THR A 157 -19.56 -2.23 -8.96
N ASP A 158 -19.58 -2.36 -10.30
CA ASP A 158 -20.85 -2.35 -11.05
C ASP A 158 -21.77 -3.48 -10.61
N GLU A 159 -21.23 -4.68 -10.43
CA GLU A 159 -22.02 -5.82 -9.95
C GLU A 159 -22.58 -5.54 -8.57
N LEU A 160 -21.77 -4.99 -7.67
CA LEU A 160 -22.21 -4.69 -6.31
C LEU A 160 -23.25 -3.58 -6.30
N PHE A 161 -23.09 -2.58 -7.14
CA PHE A 161 -24.08 -1.51 -7.28
C PHE A 161 -25.41 -2.09 -7.75
N ASP A 162 -25.41 -2.94 -8.76
CA ASP A 162 -26.62 -3.58 -9.26
C ASP A 162 -27.32 -4.41 -8.17
N UNK A 163 -26.56 -4.93 -7.34
CA UNK A 163 -27.04 -5.62 -6.27
C UNK A 163 -27.85 -4.79 -5.41
N LEU A 164 -27.42 -3.56 -5.17
CA LEU A 164 -28.19 -2.64 -4.35
C LEU A 164 -29.49 -2.23 -5.02
N VAL A 165 -29.43 -1.94 -6.30
CA VAL A 165 -30.62 -1.59 -7.05
C VAL A 165 -31.65 -2.71 -6.99
N GLY A 166 -31.17 -3.96 -7.10
CA GLY A 166 -32.06 -5.12 -7.00
C GLY A 166 -32.68 -5.29 -5.63
N LEU A 167 -32.06 -4.76 -4.59
CA LEU A 167 -32.61 -4.75 -3.24
C LEU A 167 -33.56 -3.58 -3.00
N GLY A 168 -33.83 -2.77 -4.03
CA GLY A 168 -34.73 -1.65 -3.92
C GLY A 168 -34.08 -0.33 -3.55
N GLN A 169 -32.77 -0.28 -3.44
CA GLN A 169 -32.08 0.96 -3.12
C GLN A 169 -31.86 1.82 -4.36
N HIS A 170 -31.66 3.10 -4.12
CA HIS A 170 -31.32 4.05 -5.18
C HIS A 170 -30.11 4.86 -4.75
N PRO A 171 -28.90 4.25 -4.80
CA PRO A 171 -27.71 4.98 -4.33
C PRO A 171 -27.43 6.18 -5.23
N LYS A 172 -26.92 7.24 -4.64
CA LYS A 172 -26.72 8.50 -5.35
C LYS A 172 -25.52 8.48 -6.28
N GLU A 173 -24.61 7.50 -6.13
CA GLU A 173 -23.44 7.41 -7.01
C GLU A 173 -22.88 5.99 -6.98
N LYS A 174 -22.05 5.68 -7.99
CA LYS A 174 -21.49 4.35 -8.16
C LYS A 174 -20.09 4.17 -7.57
N ALA A 175 -19.56 5.17 -6.84
CA ALA A 175 -18.24 5.04 -6.23
C ALA A 175 -18.19 3.80 -5.35
N ASP A 176 -17.02 3.12 -5.31
CA ASP A 176 -16.92 1.88 -4.56
C ASP A 176 -17.14 2.10 -3.06
N THR A 177 -16.68 3.22 -2.50
CA THR A 177 -16.86 3.47 -1.06
C THR A 177 -18.35 3.62 -0.72
N VAL A 178 -19.10 4.38 -1.52
CA VAL A 178 -20.53 4.56 -1.28
C VAL A 178 -21.26 3.23 -1.48
N THR A 179 -20.90 2.47 -2.50
CA THR A 179 -21.50 1.16 -2.76
C THR A 179 -21.28 0.23 -1.58
N LEU A 180 -20.07 0.19 -1.03
CA LEU A 180 -19.77 -0.68 0.10
C LEU A 180 -20.45 -0.20 1.39
N LEU A 181 -20.51 1.12 1.61
CA LEU A 181 -21.21 1.67 2.75
C LEU A 181 -22.68 1.25 2.74
N GLU A 182 -23.33 1.38 1.60
CA GLU A 182 -24.74 1.03 1.49
C GLU A 182 -24.96 -0.48 1.57
N ARG A 183 -24.03 -1.27 1.05
CA ARG A 183 -24.11 -2.72 1.15
C ARG A 183 -24.01 -3.18 2.60
N ILE A 184 -23.01 -2.69 3.33
CA ILE A 184 -22.86 -3.04 4.74
C ILE A 184 -24.06 -2.53 5.52
N GLY A 185 -24.49 -1.30 5.24
CA GLY A 185 -25.65 -0.71 5.91
C GLY A 185 -26.92 -1.51 5.70
N HIS A 186 -27.09 -2.06 4.50
CA HIS A 186 -28.25 -2.91 4.22
C HIS A 186 -28.26 -4.11 5.18
N PHE A 187 -27.13 -4.79 5.37
CA PHE A 187 -27.12 -5.97 6.23
C PHE A 187 -27.17 -5.61 7.70
N VAL A 188 -26.69 -4.41 8.08
CA VAL A 188 -26.93 -3.89 9.42
C VAL A 188 -28.43 -3.70 9.64
N ASP A 189 -29.13 -3.13 8.64
CA ASP A 189 -30.57 -2.92 8.74
C ASP A 189 -31.33 -4.24 8.82
N VAL A 190 -30.92 -5.24 8.03
CA VAL A 190 -31.57 -6.56 8.05
C VAL A 190 -31.46 -7.19 9.45
N GLU A 191 -30.28 -7.12 10.03
CA GLU A 191 -30.07 -7.71 11.36
C GLU A 191 -30.85 -6.96 12.43
N ASN A 192 -30.88 -5.62 12.33
CA ASN A 192 -31.69 -4.79 13.23
C ASN A 192 -33.16 -5.16 13.14
N GLN A 193 -33.67 -5.32 11.91
CA GLN A 193 -35.08 -5.60 11.71
C GLN A 193 -35.44 -7.00 12.26
N ARG A 194 -34.57 -7.97 12.05
CA ARG A 194 -34.79 -9.33 12.58
C ARG A 194 -34.98 -9.29 14.09
N LEU A 195 -34.09 -8.61 14.80
CA LEU A 195 -34.16 -8.54 16.24
C LEU A 195 -35.34 -7.68 16.71
N PHE A 196 -35.63 -6.59 15.98
CA PHE A 196 -36.79 -5.75 16.33
C PHE A 196 -38.06 -6.59 16.27
N ASP A 197 -38.27 -7.32 15.18
CA ASP A 197 -39.47 -8.15 15.01
C ASP A 197 -39.58 -9.20 16.09
N LEU A 198 -38.46 -9.85 16.44
CA LEU A 198 -38.43 -10.88 17.46
C LEU A 198 -38.89 -10.33 18.81
N TYR A 199 -38.33 -9.19 19.23
CA TYR A 199 -38.62 -8.65 20.55
C TYR A 199 -39.96 -7.90 20.58
N LYS A 200 -40.41 -7.38 19.46
CA LYS A 200 -41.73 -6.76 19.40
C LYS A 200 -42.82 -7.83 19.63
N GLN A 201 -42.63 -9.03 19.08
CA GLN A 201 -43.55 -10.15 19.34
C GLN A 201 -43.58 -10.53 20.81
N GLU A 202 -42.47 -10.31 21.54
CA GLU A 202 -42.44 -10.59 22.96
C GLU A 202 -43.06 -9.46 23.79
N GLY A 203 -43.51 -8.38 23.13
CA GLY A 203 -44.18 -7.29 23.82
C GLY A 203 -43.26 -6.26 24.44
N LEU A 204 -41.96 -6.24 24.09
CA LEU A 204 -41.01 -5.32 24.69
C LEU A 204 -41.20 -3.91 24.15
N ALA A 205 -40.95 -2.91 25.01
CA ALA A 205 -40.95 -1.51 24.60
C ALA A 205 -39.76 -1.23 23.67
N ASN A 206 -39.89 -0.24 22.80
CA ASN A 206 -38.86 0.08 21.82
C ASN A 206 -37.51 0.43 22.45
N GLU A 207 -37.52 1.11 23.61
CA GLU A 207 -36.24 1.42 24.29
C GLU A 207 -35.52 0.15 24.73
N VAL A 208 -36.27 -0.84 25.21
CA VAL A 208 -35.70 -2.13 25.61
C VAL A 208 -35.20 -2.88 24.38
N ILE A 209 -35.96 -2.84 23.29
CA ILE A 209 -35.58 -3.48 22.04
C ILE A 209 -34.25 -2.88 21.54
N SER A 210 -34.11 -1.57 21.58
CA SER A 210 -32.87 -0.92 21.16
C SER A 210 -31.67 -1.41 21.96
N GLN A 211 -31.82 -1.57 23.27
CA GLN A 211 -30.74 -2.10 24.11
C GLN A 211 -30.43 -3.56 23.76
N ARG A 212 -31.47 -4.36 23.51
CA ARG A 212 -31.27 -5.76 23.16
C ARG A 212 -30.55 -5.90 21.83
N ILE A 213 -30.88 -5.05 20.85
CA ILE A 213 -30.20 -5.06 19.56
C ILE A 213 -28.72 -4.74 19.78
N ALA A 214 -28.42 -3.70 20.57
CA ALA A 214 -27.03 -3.32 20.85
C ALA A 214 -26.23 -4.48 21.45
N GLU A 215 -26.87 -5.29 22.30
CA GLU A 215 -26.19 -6.42 22.94
C GLU A 215 -26.10 -7.64 22.05
N GLU A 216 -27.09 -7.89 21.21
CA GLU A 216 -27.27 -9.19 20.56
C GLU A 216 -27.10 -9.17 19.05
N ILE A 217 -26.88 -8.03 18.43
CA ILE A 217 -26.69 -7.96 16.99
C ILE A 217 -25.58 -8.94 16.57
N ASP A 218 -25.87 -9.73 15.54
CA ASP A 218 -24.99 -10.81 15.08
C ASP A 218 -24.00 -10.26 14.08
N MET A 219 -22.89 -9.76 14.58
CA MET A 219 -21.86 -9.15 13.73
C MET A 219 -21.27 -10.16 12.73
N PRO A 220 -20.93 -11.37 13.12
CA PRO A 220 -20.41 -12.31 12.11
C PRO A 220 -21.37 -12.56 10.96
N THR A 221 -22.66 -12.68 11.21
CA THR A 221 -23.66 -12.81 10.13
C THR A 221 -23.71 -11.58 9.23
N UNK A 222 -23.64 -10.45 9.69
CA UNK A 222 -23.63 -9.30 9.06
C UNK A 222 -22.64 -9.20 8.12
N LEU A 223 -21.46 -9.49 8.62
CA LEU A 223 -20.26 -9.38 7.81
C LEU A 223 -20.14 -10.51 6.77
N THR A 224 -20.58 -11.70 7.10
CA THR A 224 -20.58 -12.79 6.13
C THR A 224 -21.44 -12.43 4.91
N HIS A 225 -22.62 -11.87 5.14
CA HIS A 225 -23.46 -11.44 4.02
C HIS A 225 -22.80 -10.28 3.25
N ALA A 226 -22.24 -9.32 3.96
CA ALA A 226 -21.59 -8.16 3.31
C ALA A 226 -20.41 -8.60 2.45
N ALA A 227 -19.64 -9.60 2.91
CA ALA A 227 -18.46 -10.06 2.20
C ALA A 227 -18.77 -10.90 0.97
N ASN A 228 -19.98 -11.45 0.90
CA ASN A 228 -20.36 -12.28 -0.24
C ASN A 228 -20.29 -11.45 -1.53
N SER A 229 -19.75 -12.06 -2.58
CA SER A 229 -19.61 -11.44 -3.90
C SER A 229 -18.56 -10.34 -4.02
N LEU A 230 -17.86 -10.00 -2.95
CA LEU A 230 -16.77 -9.01 -3.07
C LEU A 230 -15.60 -9.62 -3.84
N ASP A 231 -15.14 -8.92 -4.86
CA ASP A 231 -13.97 -9.32 -5.65
C ASP A 231 -12.99 -8.16 -5.60
N GLY A 232 -11.92 -8.33 -4.80
CA GLY A 232 -10.95 -7.26 -4.67
C GLY A 232 -9.98 -7.50 -3.54
N GLY A 233 -9.14 -6.51 -3.31
CA GLY A 233 -8.26 -6.50 -2.15
C GLY A 233 -8.80 -5.48 -1.15
N TYR A 234 -8.95 -5.90 0.11
CA TYR A 234 -9.55 -4.98 1.05
C TYR A 234 -9.20 -5.25 2.51
N VAL A 235 -9.12 -4.15 3.24
CA VAL A 235 -9.26 -4.10 4.70
C VAL A 235 -10.34 -3.06 4.95
N MET A 236 -11.47 -3.51 5.45
CA MET A 236 -12.67 -2.70 5.59
C MET A 236 -13.02 -2.55 7.05
N CYS A 237 -13.08 -1.29 7.52
CA CYS A 237 -13.30 -0.95 8.93
C CYS A 237 -14.66 -0.35 9.09
N GLY A 238 -15.33 -0.69 10.18
CA GLY A 238 -16.63 -0.09 10.47
C GLY A 238 -16.87 0.06 11.95
N MET A 239 -17.71 1.04 12.26
CA MET A 239 -18.20 1.28 13.63
C MET A 239 -19.70 1.46 13.53
N ILE A 240 -20.44 0.74 14.37
CA ILE A 240 -21.89 0.92 14.47
C ILE A 240 -22.17 1.84 15.62
N GLY A 241 -23.22 2.65 15.50
CA GLY A 241 -23.45 3.77 16.42
C GLY A 241 -23.51 3.41 17.89
N HIS A 242 -23.89 2.17 18.24
CA HIS A 242 -23.92 1.76 19.64
C HIS A 242 -22.56 1.33 20.17
N GLY A 243 -21.54 1.20 19.29
CA GLY A 243 -20.18 0.95 19.74
C GLY A 243 -19.54 -0.34 19.31
N ASP A 244 -20.25 -1.22 18.60
CA ASP A 244 -19.61 -2.37 17.97
C ASP A 244 -18.73 -1.89 16.83
N ALA A 245 -17.59 -2.55 16.63
CA ALA A 245 -16.66 -2.20 15.57
C ALA A 245 -16.10 -3.46 14.93
N PHE A 246 -15.61 -3.31 13.69
CA PHE A 246 -15.03 -4.44 12.98
C PHE A 246 -13.94 -3.99 12.02
N VAL A 247 -13.01 -4.90 11.74
CA VAL A 247 -12.04 -4.75 10.65
C VAL A 247 -12.01 -6.09 9.90
N MET A 248 -12.39 -6.06 8.63
CA MET A 248 -12.60 -7.25 7.81
C MET A 248 -11.55 -7.29 6.71
N ARG A 249 -10.94 -8.43 6.48
CA ARG A 249 -9.83 -8.57 5.53
C ARG A 249 -10.19 -9.54 4.41
N ASP A 250 -9.75 -9.21 3.18
CA ASP A 250 -10.04 -10.03 2.00
C ASP A 250 -9.52 -11.47 2.15
N PRO A 251 -10.12 -12.41 1.41
CA PRO A 251 -9.79 -13.82 1.61
C PRO A 251 -8.41 -14.24 1.12
N ASN A 252 -7.74 -13.42 0.31
CA ASN A 252 -6.37 -13.68 -0.14
C ASN A 252 -5.33 -12.95 0.69
N GLY A 253 -5.75 -12.09 1.63
CA GLY A 253 -4.83 -11.30 2.42
C GLY A 253 -4.04 -10.29 1.61
N ILE A 254 -4.65 -9.74 0.55
CA ILE A 254 -3.95 -8.82 -0.35
C ILE A 254 -3.50 -7.57 0.41
N ARG A 255 -4.42 -6.98 1.20
CA ARG A 255 -4.09 -5.77 1.95
C ARG A 255 -3.68 -6.13 3.37
N PRO A 256 -2.71 -5.42 3.95
CA PRO A 256 -2.24 -5.74 5.31
C PRO A 256 -3.11 -5.13 6.39
N ALA A 257 -3.24 -5.83 7.52
CA ALA A 257 -3.89 -5.31 8.71
C ALA A 257 -3.35 -6.06 9.93
N PHE A 258 -3.03 -5.29 10.96
CA PHE A 258 -2.41 -5.81 12.18
C PHE A 258 -3.17 -5.28 13.39
N PHE A 259 -3.13 -6.04 14.49
CA PHE A 259 -3.80 -5.61 15.71
C PHE A 259 -3.02 -5.99 16.95
N TYR A 260 -3.35 -5.30 18.03
CA TYR A 260 -2.82 -5.52 19.36
C TYR A 260 -3.93 -5.29 20.36
N GLU A 261 -3.97 -6.09 21.40
CA GLU A 261 -4.95 -5.98 22.46
C GLU A 261 -4.30 -6.18 23.82
N ASP A 262 -4.69 -5.34 24.78
CA ASP A 262 -4.37 -5.57 26.18
C ASP A 262 -5.58 -5.16 27.02
N ASP A 263 -5.39 -4.94 28.32
CA ASP A 263 -6.51 -4.59 29.20
C ASP A 263 -7.03 -3.16 28.96
N GLU A 264 -6.26 -2.34 28.27
CA GLU A 264 -6.59 -0.93 28.10
C GLU A 264 -7.06 -0.59 26.69
N VAL A 265 -6.55 -1.28 25.67
CA VAL A 265 -6.79 -0.88 24.28
C VAL A 265 -6.97 -2.10 23.39
N VAL A 266 -7.71 -1.90 22.31
CA VAL A 266 -7.59 -2.68 21.08
C VAL A 266 -7.20 -1.69 20.00
N VAL A 267 -6.12 -2.00 19.26
CA VAL A 267 -5.64 -1.10 18.21
C VAL A 267 -5.41 -1.91 16.93
N ILE A 268 -5.85 -1.35 15.80
CA ILE A 268 -5.68 -1.96 14.49
C ILE A 268 -5.07 -0.93 13.56
N THR A 269 -4.04 -1.32 12.81
CA THR A 269 -3.40 -0.45 11.83
C THR A 269 -3.09 -1.25 10.57
N SER A 270 -2.75 -0.54 9.50
CA SER A 270 -2.26 -1.17 8.28
C SER A 270 -0.87 -1.74 8.43
N GLU A 271 -0.04 -1.18 9.33
CA GLU A 271 1.37 -1.56 9.44
C GLU A 271 1.73 -1.92 10.88
N ARG A 272 2.45 -3.03 11.03
CA ARG A 272 2.84 -3.57 12.33
C ARG A 272 3.71 -2.62 13.16
N PRO A 273 4.78 -2.03 12.60
CA PRO A 273 5.67 -1.23 13.46
C PRO A 273 5.03 0.05 13.98
N VAL A 274 3.95 0.49 13.37
CA VAL A 274 3.21 1.66 13.85
C VAL A 274 2.64 1.39 15.23
N ILE A 275 2.05 0.20 15.43
CA ILE A 275 1.55 -0.19 16.74
C ILE A 275 2.71 -0.33 17.73
N GLN A 276 3.81 -0.95 17.30
CA GLN A 276 4.95 -1.17 18.19
C GLN A 276 5.47 0.16 18.73
N THR A 277 5.60 1.16 17.87
CA THR A 277 6.11 2.46 18.28
C THR A 277 5.11 3.19 19.19
N ALA A 278 3.83 3.19 18.81
CA ALA A 278 2.84 3.97 19.55
C ALA A 278 2.55 3.40 20.94
N PHE A 279 2.65 2.09 21.10
CA PHE A 279 2.29 1.43 22.35
C PHE A 279 3.47 0.75 23.05
N ASN A 280 4.66 0.87 22.47
CA ASN A 280 5.89 0.32 23.04
C ASN A 280 5.77 -1.18 23.33
N VAL A 281 5.39 -1.93 22.31
CA VAL A 281 5.23 -3.38 22.41
C VAL A 281 6.16 -4.06 21.41
N SER A 282 6.38 -5.36 21.61
CA SER A 282 7.31 -6.12 20.77
C SER A 282 6.59 -6.66 19.55
N THR A 283 7.39 -7.15 18.59
CA THR A 283 6.87 -7.74 17.36
C THR A 283 5.90 -8.90 17.66
N GLU A 284 6.23 -9.72 18.65
CA GLU A 284 5.41 -10.89 18.99
C GLU A 284 4.04 -10.53 19.54
N ASP A 285 3.88 -9.31 20.06
CA ASP A 285 2.62 -8.87 20.63
C ASP A 285 1.61 -8.43 19.57
N VAL A 286 2.07 -8.12 18.37
CA VAL A 286 1.22 -7.59 17.29
C VAL A 286 0.91 -8.72 16.32
N HIS A 287 -0.36 -8.91 16.04
CA HIS A 287 -0.83 -10.04 15.25
C HIS A 287 -1.49 -9.57 13.97
N GLU A 288 -1.44 -10.41 12.96
CA GLU A 288 -2.08 -10.16 11.68
C GLU A 288 -3.55 -10.55 11.77
N ILE A 289 -4.44 -9.75 11.17
CA ILE A 289 -5.81 -10.19 10.97
C ILE A 289 -5.78 -11.24 9.87
N LYS A 290 -6.37 -12.39 10.13
CA LYS A 290 -6.31 -13.52 9.20
C LYS A 290 -7.11 -13.23 7.93
N PRO A 291 -6.60 -13.64 6.76
CA PRO A 291 -7.40 -13.50 5.53
C PRO A 291 -8.77 -14.16 5.66
N GLY A 292 -9.80 -13.47 5.15
CA GLY A 292 -11.17 -13.99 5.21
C GLY A 292 -11.83 -13.85 6.57
N HIS A 293 -11.16 -13.21 7.52
CA HIS A 293 -11.68 -13.04 8.89
C HIS A 293 -11.97 -11.58 9.16
N ALA A 294 -12.74 -11.34 10.21
CA ALA A 294 -12.99 -10.01 10.73
C ALA A 294 -12.64 -9.98 12.20
N LEU A 295 -11.89 -8.95 12.61
CA LEU A 295 -11.71 -8.65 14.03
C LEU A 295 -12.92 -7.86 14.47
N ILE A 296 -13.65 -8.36 15.45
CA ILE A 296 -14.87 -7.74 15.94
C ILE A 296 -14.66 -7.31 17.37
N ILE A 297 -14.97 -6.05 17.66
CA ILE A 297 -14.92 -5.49 19.01
C ILE A 297 -16.35 -5.15 19.38
N LYS A 298 -16.91 -5.87 20.34
CA LYS A 298 -18.26 -5.59 20.79
C LYS A 298 -18.27 -4.36 21.71
N ARG A 299 -19.46 -3.79 21.87
CA ARG A 299 -19.60 -2.63 22.74
C ARG A 299 -19.03 -2.85 24.15
N ASP A 300 -19.12 -4.08 24.66
CA ASP A 300 -18.60 -4.41 25.98
C ASP A 300 -17.09 -4.62 26.01
N GLY A 301 -16.40 -4.47 24.88
CA GLY A 301 -14.96 -4.63 24.79
C GLY A 301 -14.50 -6.04 24.45
N THR A 302 -15.40 -6.97 24.30
CA THR A 302 -15.07 -8.35 23.93
C THR A 302 -14.56 -8.38 22.49
N VAL A 303 -13.45 -9.10 22.26
CA VAL A 303 -12.80 -9.19 20.95
C VAL A 303 -12.89 -10.61 20.44
N SER A 304 -13.24 -10.77 19.16
CA SER A 304 -13.24 -12.05 18.49
C SER A 304 -12.77 -11.88 17.06
N MET A 305 -12.40 -12.98 16.41
CA MET A 305 -11.94 -12.93 15.01
C MET A 305 -12.55 -14.09 14.23
N PRO A 306 -13.85 -14.03 13.96
CA PRO A 306 -14.49 -15.12 13.20
C PRO A 306 -14.16 -15.06 11.72
N GLN A 307 -14.23 -16.23 11.08
CA GLN A 307 -14.18 -16.30 9.63
C GLN A 307 -15.50 -15.78 9.06
N VAL A 308 -15.40 -14.87 8.10
CA VAL A 308 -16.58 -14.31 7.45
C VAL A 308 -16.62 -14.62 5.96
N LYS A 309 -15.50 -15.10 5.41
CA LYS A 309 -15.45 -15.60 4.04
C LYS A 309 -14.39 -16.69 3.99
N GLN A 310 -14.65 -17.74 3.21
CA GLN A 310 -13.69 -18.83 3.09
C GLN A 310 -12.36 -18.29 2.61
N PRO A 311 -11.26 -18.48 3.35
CA PRO A 311 -9.96 -18.01 2.88
C PRO A 311 -9.55 -18.72 1.60
N SER A 312 -8.93 -17.96 0.70
CA SER A 312 -8.35 -18.47 -0.53
C SER A 312 -6.83 -18.56 -0.37
N GLU A 313 -6.13 -18.91 -1.44
CA GLU A 313 -4.68 -18.92 -1.40
C GLU A 313 -4.15 -17.56 -1.00
N ARG A 314 -3.19 -17.53 -0.07
CA ARG A 314 -2.60 -16.27 0.38
C ARG A 314 -1.84 -15.62 -0.76
N LYS A 315 -2.20 -14.40 -1.10
CA LYS A 315 -1.55 -13.62 -2.16
C LYS A 315 -1.34 -12.20 -1.66
N ALA A 316 -0.64 -12.08 -0.55
CA ALA A 316 -0.32 -10.78 0.03
C ALA A 316 0.55 -9.98 -0.93
N CYS A 317 0.24 -8.70 -1.08
CA CYS A 317 0.85 -7.82 -2.06
C CYS A 317 2.35 -7.69 -1.82
N SER A 318 3.15 -8.04 -2.83
CA SER A 318 4.61 -7.97 -2.69
C SER A 318 5.13 -6.54 -2.74
N PHE A 319 4.40 -5.60 -3.33
CA PHE A 319 4.82 -4.20 -3.31
C PHE A 319 4.79 -3.60 -1.90
N GLU A 320 3.99 -4.17 -0.99
CA GLU A 320 4.09 -3.73 0.40
C GLU A 320 5.48 -3.97 0.95
N ARG A 321 6.12 -5.06 0.53
CA ARG A 321 7.47 -5.41 0.99
C ARG A 321 8.54 -4.65 0.23
N ILE A 322 8.33 -4.47 -1.07
CA ILE A 322 9.31 -3.79 -1.92
C ILE A 322 9.35 -2.29 -1.61
N TYR A 323 8.20 -1.67 -1.41
CA TYR A 323 8.14 -0.21 -1.42
C TYR A 323 7.21 0.43 -0.39
N PHE A 324 5.92 0.00 -0.32
CA PHE A 324 4.92 0.83 0.35
C PHE A 324 5.01 0.84 1.87
N SER A 325 5.30 -0.31 2.48
CA SER A 325 5.31 -0.40 3.94
C SER A 325 6.62 0.16 4.49
N ARG A 326 6.55 0.58 5.74
CA ARG A 326 7.70 1.19 6.40
C ARG A 326 8.83 0.17 6.56
N GLY A 327 10.04 0.60 6.24
CA GLY A 327 11.19 -0.27 6.27
C GLY A 327 11.72 -0.60 7.66
N ASN A 328 11.15 -0.02 8.71
CA ASN A 328 11.61 -0.32 10.07
C ASN A 328 10.97 -1.59 10.65
N ASP A 329 10.09 -2.25 9.89
CA ASP A 329 9.59 -3.57 10.29
C ASP A 329 10.71 -4.60 10.14
N UNK A 330 10.80 -5.38 11.00
CA UNK A 330 11.82 -6.31 11.08
C UNK A 330 11.98 -7.16 9.91
N ASP A 331 10.79 -7.66 9.60
CA ASP A 331 10.79 -8.57 8.46
C ASP A 331 11.04 -7.82 7.15
N ILE A 332 10.40 -6.68 6.98
CA ILE A 332 10.55 -5.91 5.74
C ILE A 332 12.00 -5.47 5.55
N TYR A 333 12.64 -5.04 6.61
CA TYR A 333 14.03 -4.62 6.53
C TYR A 333 14.91 -5.75 5.99
N ASN A 334 14.76 -6.95 6.54
CA ASN A 334 15.54 -8.10 6.11
C ASN A 334 15.16 -8.55 4.71
N GLU A 335 13.88 -8.47 4.36
CA GLU A 335 13.43 -8.83 3.02
C GLU A 335 14.02 -7.90 1.97
N ARG A 336 14.07 -6.60 2.27
CA ARG A 336 14.66 -5.64 1.33
C ARG A 336 16.15 -5.88 1.15
N LYS A 337 16.87 -6.24 2.20
CA LYS A 337 18.28 -6.62 2.07
C LYS A 337 18.41 -7.86 1.18
N GLU A 338 17.53 -8.84 1.38
CA GLU A 338 17.61 -10.06 0.57
C GLU A 338 17.30 -9.80 -0.89
N LEU A 339 16.39 -8.86 -1.18
CA LEU A 339 16.16 -8.46 -2.57
C LEU A 339 17.45 -7.97 -3.21
N GLY A 340 18.25 -7.21 -2.48
CA GLY A 340 19.54 -6.76 -2.99
C GLY A 340 20.52 -7.90 -3.22
N ARG A 341 20.60 -8.84 -2.28
CA ARG A 341 21.46 -10.02 -2.43
C ARG A 341 21.10 -10.80 -3.69
N GLN A 342 19.81 -10.94 -3.96
CA GLN A 342 19.35 -11.73 -5.11
C GLN A 342 19.75 -11.11 -6.45
N LEU A 343 20.11 -9.82 -6.44
CA LEU A 343 20.55 -9.15 -7.66
C LEU A 343 22.01 -9.40 -8.00
N VAL A 344 22.81 -9.97 -7.08
CA VAL A 344 24.26 -10.08 -7.27
C VAL A 344 24.63 -10.80 -8.57
N PRO A 345 24.05 -11.97 -8.91
CA PRO A 345 24.49 -12.63 -10.14
C PRO A 345 24.25 -11.79 -11.39
N GLN A 346 23.11 -11.10 -11.46
CA GLN A 346 22.80 -10.27 -12.64
C GLN A 346 23.71 -9.05 -12.71
N VAL A 347 24.03 -8.45 -11.56
CA VAL A 347 24.93 -7.30 -11.52
C VAL A 347 26.33 -7.74 -11.95
N MET A 348 26.81 -8.85 -11.43
CA MET A 348 28.15 -9.36 -11.79
C MET A 348 28.24 -9.63 -13.28
N GLU A 349 27.19 -10.23 -13.86
CA GLU A 349 27.18 -10.47 -15.30
C GLU A 349 27.17 -9.16 -16.07
N ALA A 350 26.38 -8.19 -15.63
CA ALA A 350 26.26 -6.91 -16.33
C ALA A 350 27.56 -6.13 -16.36
N ILE A 351 28.36 -6.23 -15.29
CA ILE A 351 29.66 -5.54 -15.24
C ILE A 351 30.79 -6.43 -15.77
N GLU A 352 30.47 -7.60 -16.33
CA GLU A 352 31.46 -8.55 -16.84
C GLU A 352 32.48 -8.94 -15.78
N HIS A 353 32.02 -9.07 -14.54
CA HIS A 353 32.80 -9.47 -13.37
C HIS A 353 33.94 -8.51 -13.01
N ASP A 354 33.85 -7.26 -13.46
CA ASP A 354 34.90 -6.26 -13.25
C ASP A 354 34.54 -5.36 -12.06
N LEU A 355 34.59 -5.91 -10.84
CA LEU A 355 34.28 -5.13 -9.64
C LEU A 355 35.31 -4.03 -9.36
N ASP A 356 36.57 -4.23 -9.79
CA ASP A 356 37.61 -3.22 -9.55
C ASP A 356 37.25 -1.89 -10.21
N ASN A 357 36.59 -1.94 -11.35
CA ASN A 357 36.19 -0.73 -12.09
C ASN A 357 34.68 -0.51 -12.02
N THR A 358 34.10 -0.78 -10.86
CA THR A 358 32.67 -0.60 -10.66
C THR A 358 32.40 0.14 -9.37
N VAL A 359 31.56 1.18 -9.46
CA VAL A 359 31.06 1.92 -8.31
C VAL A 359 29.59 1.58 -8.16
N THR A 360 29.17 1.21 -6.96
CA THR A 360 27.79 0.83 -6.68
C THR A 360 27.12 1.87 -5.80
N SER A 361 25.92 2.28 -6.18
CA SER A 361 25.18 3.31 -5.49
C SER A 361 23.69 2.98 -5.53
N PHE A 362 22.86 3.93 -5.11
CA PHE A 362 21.41 3.74 -5.07
C PHE A 362 20.71 5.06 -5.35
N ILE A 363 19.45 4.96 -5.76
CA ILE A 363 18.59 6.12 -5.94
C ILE A 363 17.79 6.30 -4.64
N PRO A 364 17.95 7.44 -3.96
CA PRO A 364 17.24 7.63 -2.69
C PRO A 364 15.72 7.61 -2.88
N ASN A 365 14.94 7.24 -1.84
CA ASN A 365 15.48 6.86 -0.52
C ASN A 365 15.16 5.40 -0.20
N THR A 366 14.08 4.85 -0.76
CA THR A 366 13.56 3.52 -0.40
C THR A 366 14.52 2.41 -0.79
N ALA A 367 15.29 2.61 -1.84
CA ALA A 367 16.21 1.59 -2.34
C ALA A 367 17.45 1.42 -1.45
N GLU A 368 17.62 2.23 -0.42
CA GLU A 368 18.85 2.20 0.39
C GLU A 368 19.07 0.85 1.07
N VAL A 369 18.01 0.24 1.62
CA VAL A 369 18.17 -1.04 2.32
C VAL A 369 18.52 -2.15 1.35
N CYS A 370 17.89 -2.14 0.17
CA CYS A 370 18.23 -3.08 -0.90
C CYS A 370 19.72 -2.91 -1.28
N PHE A 371 20.18 -1.68 -1.37
CA PHE A 371 21.57 -1.37 -1.64
C PHE A 371 22.50 -2.02 -0.62
N TYR A 372 22.18 -1.94 0.68
CA TYR A 372 23.00 -2.59 1.71
C TYR A 372 23.07 -4.10 1.45
N GLY A 373 21.98 -4.72 1.07
CA GLY A 373 21.96 -6.14 0.75
C GLY A 373 22.82 -6.49 -0.45
N LEU A 374 22.74 -5.66 -1.50
CA LEU A 374 23.58 -5.87 -2.68
C LEU A 374 25.07 -5.76 -2.33
N VAL A 375 25.44 -4.72 -1.56
CA VAL A 375 26.84 -4.53 -1.16
C VAL A 375 27.32 -5.74 -0.37
N LYS A 376 26.52 -6.22 0.59
CA LYS A 376 26.90 -7.38 1.36
C LYS A 376 27.09 -8.60 0.47
N GLY A 377 26.21 -8.79 -0.50
CA GLY A 377 26.33 -9.91 -1.43
C GLY A 377 27.56 -9.79 -2.32
N LEU A 378 27.89 -8.56 -2.77
CA LEU A 378 29.11 -8.35 -3.55
C LEU A 378 30.36 -8.65 -2.70
N GLU A 379 30.36 -8.24 -1.43
CA GLU A 379 31.48 -8.53 -0.54
C GLU A 379 31.62 -10.03 -0.29
N ASP A 380 30.53 -10.75 -0.13
CA ASP A 380 30.57 -12.20 0.00
C ASP A 380 31.14 -12.85 -1.25
N HIS A 381 30.77 -12.34 -2.42
CA HIS A 381 31.33 -12.83 -3.69
C HIS A 381 32.84 -12.59 -3.74
N LEU A 382 33.29 -11.39 -3.35
CA LEU A 382 34.72 -11.09 -3.28
C LEU A 382 35.45 -12.03 -2.31
N SER A 383 34.83 -12.34 -1.17
CA SER A 383 35.46 -13.21 -0.18
C SER A 383 35.79 -14.58 -0.76
N GLN A 384 34.88 -15.13 -1.57
CA GLN A 384 35.16 -16.43 -2.21
C GLN A 384 36.37 -16.34 -3.14
N ALA A 385 36.43 -15.26 -3.94
CA ALA A 385 37.56 -15.05 -4.84
C ALA A 385 38.85 -14.84 -4.04
N LYS A 386 38.79 -14.11 -2.94
CA LYS A 386 39.96 -13.85 -2.08
C LYS A 386 40.49 -15.13 -1.50
N ILE A 387 39.63 -16.03 -1.03
CA ILE A 387 40.05 -17.31 -0.46
C ILE A 387 40.85 -18.08 -1.52
N SER A 388 40.33 -18.19 -2.73
CA SER A 388 41.05 -18.91 -3.80
C SER A 388 42.40 -18.28 -4.10
N ARG A 389 42.46 -16.95 -4.16
CA ARG A 389 43.72 -16.26 -4.46
C ARG A 389 44.75 -16.43 -3.34
N ILE A 390 44.30 -16.35 -2.07
CA ILE A 390 45.21 -16.53 -0.94
C ILE A 390 45.76 -17.95 -0.93
N LEU A 391 44.90 -18.95 -1.13
CA LEU A 391 45.35 -20.34 -1.16
C LEU A 391 46.30 -20.57 -2.32
N GLY A 392 46.15 -19.85 -3.43
CA GLY A 392 47.05 -19.95 -4.57
C GLY A 392 48.42 -19.37 -4.34
N LEU A 393 48.62 -18.60 -3.24
CA LEU A 393 49.95 -18.06 -2.93
C LEU A 393 50.91 -19.10 -2.35
N GLY A 394 50.40 -20.28 -1.96
CA GLY A 394 51.25 -21.34 -1.48
C GLY A 394 51.33 -21.40 0.03
N ALA A 395 52.29 -22.22 0.52
CA ALA A 395 52.41 -22.54 1.95
C ALA A 395 52.92 -21.38 2.80
N ASN A 396 53.76 -20.52 2.24
CA ASN A 396 54.35 -19.39 2.98
C ASN A 396 54.09 -18.08 2.23
N PRO A 397 52.84 -17.62 2.23
CA PRO A 397 52.54 -16.43 1.47
C PRO A 397 53.16 -15.18 2.07
N ASP A 398 53.52 -14.23 1.21
CA ASP A 398 53.99 -12.92 1.64
C ASP A 398 52.87 -12.18 2.35
N PRO A 399 53.07 -11.76 3.62
CA PRO A 399 52.00 -11.05 4.32
C PRO A 399 51.49 -9.81 3.60
N ASP A 400 52.33 -9.08 2.88
CA ASP A 400 51.90 -7.90 2.15
C ASP A 400 50.97 -8.27 0.99
N GLU A 401 51.23 -9.39 0.31
CA GLU A 401 50.34 -9.87 -0.72
C GLU A 401 48.99 -10.28 -0.15
N VAL A 402 49.00 -10.98 0.98
CA VAL A 402 47.75 -11.38 1.65
C VAL A 402 46.96 -10.15 2.05
N LYS A 403 47.62 -9.14 2.63
CA LYS A 403 46.97 -7.92 3.04
C LYS A 403 46.35 -7.19 1.84
N SER A 404 47.07 -7.12 0.73
CA SER A 404 46.58 -6.47 -0.49
C SER A 404 45.30 -7.14 -0.98
N ILE A 405 45.24 -8.47 -0.95
CA ILE A 405 44.04 -9.20 -1.34
C ILE A 405 42.92 -8.92 -0.35
N LEU A 406 43.18 -8.98 0.94
CA LEU A 406 42.17 -8.77 1.97
C LEU A 406 41.59 -7.34 1.93
N ASP A 407 42.40 -6.37 1.52
CA ASP A 407 41.97 -4.97 1.52
C ASP A 407 41.04 -4.63 0.36
N GLU A 408 40.92 -5.48 -0.63
CA GLU A 408 40.01 -5.21 -1.75
C GLU A 408 38.58 -5.18 -1.24
N ARG A 409 37.84 -4.17 -1.69
CA ARG A 409 36.45 -3.95 -1.28
C ARG A 409 35.63 -3.56 -2.50
N ALA A 410 34.34 -3.82 -2.43
CA ALA A 410 33.43 -3.21 -3.38
C ALA A 410 33.48 -1.69 -3.19
N ARG A 411 33.55 -0.97 -4.29
CA ARG A 411 33.55 0.51 -4.24
C ARG A 411 32.13 0.99 -4.17
N ILE A 412 31.78 1.62 -3.06
CA ILE A 412 30.40 2.10 -2.85
C ILE A 412 30.44 3.60 -2.59
N GLU A 413 29.45 4.30 -3.15
CA GLU A 413 29.32 5.74 -3.00
C GLU A 413 27.86 6.12 -2.95
N LYS A 414 27.57 7.20 -2.25
CA LYS A 414 26.24 7.83 -2.29
C LYS A 414 26.30 8.90 -3.36
N ILE A 415 25.96 8.53 -4.58
CA ILE A 415 26.15 9.40 -5.73
C ILE A 415 24.95 10.33 -5.96
N ALA A 416 23.73 9.78 -5.88
CA ALA A 416 22.53 10.58 -6.09
C ALA A 416 22.02 11.06 -4.73
N ILE A 417 21.83 12.36 -4.60
CA ILE A 417 21.35 12.96 -3.37
C ILE A 417 20.02 13.66 -3.71
N LYS A 418 18.96 13.21 -3.04
CA LYS A 418 17.65 13.82 -3.26
C LYS A 418 17.53 15.10 -2.46
N ASP A 419 17.15 16.19 -3.12
CA ASP A 419 17.00 17.50 -2.49
C ASP A 419 15.59 17.62 -1.95
N ALA A 420 15.44 17.37 -0.69
CA ALA A 420 14.13 17.40 -0.04
C ALA A 420 13.51 18.79 0.07
N UNK A 421 14.36 19.65 -0.04
CA UNK A 421 13.97 20.94 0.08
C UNK A 421 13.36 21.49 -1.09
N LEU A 422 13.58 20.83 -2.09
CA LEU A 422 13.09 21.36 -3.34
C LEU A 422 11.61 21.07 -3.50
N ARG A 423 10.82 22.10 -3.47
CA ARG A 423 9.37 21.99 -3.64
C ARG A 423 8.95 22.68 -4.91
N THR A 424 7.97 22.13 -5.61
CA THR A 424 7.43 22.75 -6.79
C THR A 424 6.33 23.72 -6.41
N PHE A 425 6.49 24.97 -6.80
CA PHE A 425 5.44 25.97 -6.66
C PHE A 425 4.60 26.08 -7.92
N ILE A 426 5.04 25.42 -8.97
CA ILE A 426 4.39 25.46 -10.28
C ILE A 426 3.69 24.13 -10.48
N THR A 427 2.37 24.17 -10.72
CA THR A 427 1.54 22.98 -10.79
C THR A 427 1.26 22.52 -12.22
N GLU A 428 1.59 23.33 -13.21
CA GLU A 428 1.36 22.95 -14.60
C GLU A 428 2.33 21.86 -15.05
N ASP A 429 1.82 20.91 -15.80
CA ASP A 429 2.59 19.72 -16.22
C ASP A 429 3.84 20.09 -17.03
N ALA A 430 3.73 21.12 -17.88
CA ALA A 430 4.86 21.53 -18.74
C ALA A 430 6.06 21.99 -17.92
N ASN A 431 5.82 22.63 -16.78
CA ASN A 431 6.90 23.11 -15.91
C ASN A 431 7.32 22.06 -14.89
N ARG A 432 6.46 21.09 -14.62
CA ARG A 432 6.72 20.06 -13.63
C ARG A 432 7.88 19.17 -14.02
N ASN A 433 7.99 18.80 -15.30
CA ASN A 433 9.08 17.94 -15.78
C ASN A 433 10.44 18.63 -15.61
N ASP A 434 10.50 19.94 -15.85
CA ASP A 434 11.74 20.69 -15.67
C ASP A 434 12.17 20.70 -14.20
N LEU A 435 11.21 20.88 -13.28
CA LEU A 435 11.51 20.88 -11.86
C LEU A 435 11.90 19.49 -11.36
N VAL A 436 11.26 18.43 -11.86
CA VAL A 436 11.60 17.06 -11.50
C VAL A 436 13.04 16.75 -11.89
N ALA A 437 13.53 17.30 -13.02
CA ALA A 437 14.89 17.07 -13.46
C ALA A 437 15.93 17.57 -12.47
N HIS A 438 15.55 18.46 -11.54
CA HIS A 438 16.49 19.07 -10.58
C HIS A 438 16.27 18.58 -9.15
N VAL A 439 15.44 17.55 -8.95
CA VAL A 439 15.20 17.01 -7.60
C VAL A 439 16.44 16.31 -7.06
N TYR A 440 17.26 15.73 -7.95
CA TYR A 440 18.45 14.98 -7.54
C TYR A 440 19.71 15.76 -7.89
N ASP A 441 20.64 15.81 -6.94
CA ASP A 441 22.02 16.26 -7.15
C ASP A 441 22.93 15.05 -7.22
N ILE A 442 24.11 15.20 -7.83
CA ILE A 442 25.09 14.13 -7.90
C ILE A 442 26.38 14.54 -7.21
N ALA A 443 27.08 13.54 -6.69
CA ALA A 443 28.39 13.75 -6.06
C ALA A 443 29.47 13.57 -7.11
N TYR A 444 30.13 14.65 -7.47
CA TYR A 444 31.18 14.63 -8.47
C TYR A 444 32.47 14.07 -7.87
N GLY A 445 33.31 13.49 -8.71
CA GLY A 445 34.64 13.04 -8.33
C GLY A 445 34.71 11.63 -7.79
N THR A 446 33.61 10.90 -7.77
CA THR A 446 33.56 9.54 -7.23
C THR A 446 33.75 8.46 -8.28
N VAL A 447 33.64 8.82 -9.57
CA VAL A 447 33.71 7.88 -10.69
C VAL A 447 34.93 8.23 -11.54
N ASN A 448 35.73 7.23 -11.89
CA ASN A 448 36.85 7.42 -12.81
C ASN A 448 36.32 7.46 -14.23
N PRO A 449 36.45 8.62 -14.92
CA PRO A 449 35.78 8.79 -16.20
C PRO A 449 36.22 7.75 -17.23
N ARG A 450 35.25 7.23 -17.96
CA ARG A 450 35.39 6.27 -19.06
C ARG A 450 36.03 4.95 -18.67
N GLN A 451 36.33 4.76 -17.38
CA GLN A 451 36.84 3.51 -16.85
C GLN A 451 35.80 2.75 -16.05
N ASP A 452 35.03 3.46 -15.23
CA ASP A 452 34.17 2.83 -14.24
C ASP A 452 32.80 2.52 -14.80
N ASN A 453 32.30 1.36 -14.47
CA ASN A 453 30.88 1.05 -14.48
C ASN A 453 30.22 1.69 -13.28
N LEU A 454 29.02 2.18 -13.46
CA LEU A 454 28.23 2.73 -12.37
C LEU A 454 26.97 1.89 -12.22
N VAL A 455 26.83 1.22 -11.09
CA VAL A 455 25.64 0.40 -10.78
C VAL A 455 24.78 1.16 -9.81
N VAL A 456 23.52 1.36 -10.16
CA VAL A 456 22.61 2.15 -9.33
C VAL A 456 21.34 1.32 -9.08
N ILE A 457 21.00 1.15 -7.81
CA ILE A 457 19.79 0.40 -7.42
C ILE A 457 18.59 1.33 -7.35
N ASP A 458 17.48 0.90 -7.93
CA ASP A 458 16.18 1.53 -7.75
C ASP A 458 15.20 0.46 -7.25
N ASP A 459 14.14 0.87 -6.60
CA ASP A 459 13.21 -0.12 -6.04
C ASP A 459 12.25 -0.69 -7.08
N SER A 460 11.85 0.10 -8.09
CA SER A 460 11.01 -0.40 -9.18
C SER A 460 11.04 0.58 -10.35
N ILE A 461 10.70 0.10 -11.51
CA ILE A 461 10.60 0.93 -12.71
C ILE A 461 9.25 0.64 -13.38
N VAL A 462 8.41 1.66 -13.46
CA VAL A 462 7.09 1.54 -14.06
C VAL A 462 7.09 2.21 -15.44
N ARG A 463 7.12 3.54 -15.46
CA ARG A 463 7.15 4.33 -16.68
C ARG A 463 8.55 4.67 -17.11
N GLY A 464 9.44 4.83 -16.14
CA GLY A 464 10.81 5.22 -16.38
C GLY A 464 11.00 6.68 -16.76
N THR A 465 9.99 7.52 -16.58
CA THR A 465 10.05 8.91 -17.02
C THR A 465 11.13 9.69 -16.30
N THR A 466 11.15 9.61 -14.96
CA THR A 466 12.16 10.33 -14.17
C THR A 466 13.54 9.75 -14.43
N LEU A 467 13.63 8.44 -14.59
CA LEU A 467 14.89 7.78 -14.90
C LEU A 467 15.45 8.31 -16.22
N LYS A 468 14.63 8.34 -17.26
CA LYS A 468 15.06 8.76 -18.60
C LYS A 468 15.39 10.25 -18.64
N HIS A 469 14.51 11.09 -18.12
CA HIS A 469 14.63 12.54 -18.33
C HIS A 469 15.48 13.23 -17.27
N SER A 470 15.79 12.58 -16.17
CA SER A 470 16.51 13.22 -15.07
C SER A 470 17.71 12.38 -14.62
N ILE A 471 17.47 11.21 -14.05
CA ILE A 471 18.49 10.48 -13.31
C ILE A 471 19.63 10.03 -14.23
N LEU A 472 19.32 9.44 -15.38
CA LEU A 472 20.36 8.97 -16.31
C LEU A 472 21.19 10.13 -16.84
N ARG A 473 20.60 11.24 -17.11
CA ARG A 473 21.36 12.42 -17.54
C ARG A 473 22.28 12.97 -16.45
N UNK A 474 21.83 12.85 -15.39
CA UNK A 474 22.53 13.27 -14.30
C UNK A 474 23.69 12.52 -14.04
N LEU A 475 23.50 11.22 -14.09
CA LEU A 475 24.60 10.29 -13.89
C LEU A 475 25.62 10.30 -15.03
N ASP A 476 25.19 10.55 -16.23
CA ASP A 476 26.09 10.62 -17.39
C ASP A 476 27.12 11.74 -17.27
N ARG A 477 26.84 12.75 -16.45
CA ARG A 477 27.81 13.82 -16.22
C ARG A 477 29.10 13.35 -15.54
N LEU A 478 29.03 12.20 -14.86
CA LEU A 478 30.21 11.60 -14.23
C LEU A 478 31.09 10.85 -15.25
N ASN A 479 30.63 10.74 -16.47
CA ASN A 479 31.35 10.06 -17.58
C ASN A 479 31.68 8.60 -17.28
N PRO A 480 30.74 7.81 -16.74
CA PRO A 480 31.05 6.40 -16.58
C PRO A 480 31.12 5.71 -17.93
N LYS A 481 31.79 4.57 -17.96
CA LYS A 481 31.82 3.73 -19.15
C LYS A 481 30.41 3.16 -19.42
N CYS A 482 29.74 2.76 -18.35
CA CYS A 482 28.45 2.10 -18.43
C CYS A 482 27.63 2.48 -17.21
N ILE A 483 26.33 2.67 -17.37
CA ILE A 483 25.40 2.86 -16.27
C ILE A 483 24.46 1.65 -16.25
N ILE A 484 24.45 0.93 -15.14
CA ILE A 484 23.59 -0.21 -14.93
C ILE A 484 22.57 0.16 -13.88
N VAL A 485 21.29 0.19 -14.26
CA VAL A 485 20.21 0.44 -13.31
C VAL A 485 19.60 -0.91 -12.97
N ALA A 486 19.63 -1.25 -11.69
CA ALA A 486 19.13 -2.53 -11.20
C ALA A 486 17.89 -2.28 -10.36
N SER A 487 16.77 -2.84 -10.80
CA SER A 487 15.50 -2.74 -10.09
C SER A 487 15.38 -3.87 -9.08
N SER A 488 15.03 -3.57 -7.83
CA SER A 488 14.79 -4.62 -6.85
C SER A 488 13.48 -5.36 -7.11
N ALA A 489 12.62 -4.81 -7.96
CA ALA A 489 11.37 -5.46 -8.38
C ALA A 489 11.53 -6.05 -9.79
N PRO A 490 10.80 -7.13 -10.10
CA PRO A 490 10.74 -7.61 -11.48
C PRO A 490 10.10 -6.60 -12.43
N GLN A 491 10.13 -6.90 -13.72
CA GLN A 491 9.41 -6.09 -14.71
C GLN A 491 7.94 -6.00 -14.35
N ILE A 492 7.41 -4.78 -14.36
CA ILE A 492 5.98 -4.57 -14.14
C ILE A 492 5.29 -4.66 -15.49
N ARG A 493 4.51 -5.72 -15.66
CA ARG A 493 3.92 -6.09 -16.96
C ARG A 493 2.41 -5.91 -17.01
N TYR A 494 1.74 -5.91 -15.86
CA TYR A 494 0.28 -5.94 -15.78
C TYR A 494 -0.22 -4.91 -14.79
N PRO A 495 -1.42 -4.37 -15.02
CA PRO A 495 -1.95 -3.35 -14.12
C PRO A 495 -2.31 -3.94 -12.76
N ASP A 496 -2.42 -3.07 -11.77
CA ASP A 496 -3.01 -3.42 -10.50
C ASP A 496 -4.48 -3.01 -10.50
N CYS A 497 -5.28 -3.74 -9.74
CA CYS A 497 -6.69 -3.44 -9.54
C CYS A 497 -7.09 -3.59 -8.07
N TYR A 498 -6.10 -3.64 -7.18
CA TYR A 498 -6.34 -3.88 -5.77
C TYR A 498 -5.83 -2.74 -4.88
N GLY A 499 -5.57 -1.57 -5.46
CA GLY A 499 -5.27 -0.39 -4.67
C GLY A 499 -4.06 0.43 -5.09
N ILE A 500 -3.17 -0.10 -5.92
CA ILE A 500 -2.01 0.66 -6.41
C ILE A 500 -2.40 1.39 -7.69
N ASP A 501 -1.96 2.64 -7.81
CA ASP A 501 -2.30 3.45 -8.98
C ASP A 501 -1.40 3.08 -10.16
N MET A 502 -1.65 1.91 -10.73
CA MET A 502 -0.96 1.39 -11.92
C MET A 502 -2.04 0.75 -12.79
N ALA A 503 -2.83 1.59 -13.49
CA ALA A 503 -4.05 1.09 -14.12
C ALA A 503 -3.95 0.90 -15.63
N ARG A 504 -3.01 1.59 -16.30
CA ARG A 504 -2.98 1.61 -17.75
C ARG A 504 -1.76 0.90 -18.29
N LEU A 505 -1.99 -0.11 -19.14
CA LEU A 505 -0.90 -0.89 -19.74
C LEU A 505 0.08 -0.03 -20.51
N GLY A 506 -0.41 0.93 -21.27
CA GLY A 506 0.45 1.77 -22.10
C GLY A 506 1.47 2.60 -21.32
N ASP A 507 1.25 2.78 -20.02
CA ASP A 507 2.19 3.51 -19.18
C ASP A 507 3.42 2.69 -18.80
N PHE A 508 3.36 1.35 -18.90
CA PHE A 508 4.45 0.48 -18.43
C PHE A 508 5.54 0.38 -19.47
N ILE A 509 6.78 0.67 -19.08
CA ILE A 509 7.89 0.57 -20.02
C ILE A 509 8.07 -0.87 -20.51
N ALA A 510 7.79 -1.87 -19.68
CA ALA A 510 7.87 -3.27 -20.12
C ALA A 510 6.84 -3.57 -21.20
N PHE A 511 5.63 -3.02 -21.09
CA PHE A 511 4.62 -3.20 -22.12
C PHE A 511 5.00 -2.48 -23.41
N GLN A 512 5.51 -1.25 -23.29
CA GLN A 512 5.98 -0.51 -24.45
C GLN A 512 7.10 -1.27 -25.17
N ALA A 513 7.99 -1.89 -24.40
CA ALA A 513 9.07 -2.70 -24.99
C ALA A 513 8.51 -3.87 -25.78
N ALA A 514 7.53 -4.58 -25.22
CA ALA A 514 6.93 -5.72 -25.91
C ALA A 514 6.24 -5.29 -27.20
N ILE A 515 5.45 -4.21 -27.14
CA ILE A 515 4.75 -3.71 -28.33
C ILE A 515 5.76 -3.26 -29.39
N SER A 516 6.83 -2.58 -28.97
CA SER A 516 7.88 -2.13 -29.88
C SER A 516 8.52 -3.31 -30.60
N LEU A 517 8.82 -4.39 -29.89
CA LEU A 517 9.41 -5.58 -30.49
C LEU A 517 8.43 -6.26 -31.43
N ILE A 518 7.16 -6.31 -31.07
CA ILE A 518 6.12 -6.91 -31.93
C ILE A 518 6.06 -6.16 -33.25
N ARG A 519 6.04 -4.82 -33.20
CA ARG A 519 5.98 -4.02 -34.44
C ARG A 519 7.24 -4.16 -35.27
N GLU A 520 8.40 -4.16 -34.62
CA GLU A 520 9.67 -4.30 -35.32
C GLU A 520 9.76 -5.62 -36.07
N ARG A 521 9.20 -6.69 -35.49
CA ARG A 521 9.27 -8.04 -36.09
C ARG A 521 8.10 -8.35 -37.00
N GLY A 522 7.24 -7.37 -37.28
CA GLY A 522 6.10 -7.56 -38.16
C GLY A 522 5.05 -8.50 -37.61
N MET A 523 4.89 -8.54 -36.30
CA MET A 523 3.98 -9.46 -35.64
C MET A 523 2.69 -8.77 -35.19
N GLU A 524 2.29 -7.70 -35.87
CA GLU A 524 1.11 -6.92 -35.42
C GLU A 524 -0.17 -7.75 -35.36
N ASP A 525 -0.23 -8.85 -36.15
CA ASP A 525 -1.38 -9.75 -36.06
C ASP A 525 -1.61 -10.26 -34.64
N LEU A 526 -0.53 -10.40 -33.85
CA LEU A 526 -0.66 -10.82 -32.44
C LEU A 526 -1.46 -9.82 -31.62
N ILE A 527 -1.24 -8.52 -31.86
CA ILE A 527 -1.99 -7.48 -31.14
C ILE A 527 -3.49 -7.62 -31.46
N ASP A 528 -3.83 -7.79 -32.75
CA ASP A 528 -5.22 -7.95 -33.16
C ASP A 528 -5.84 -9.21 -32.55
N GLU A 529 -5.09 -10.29 -32.54
CA GLU A 529 -5.56 -11.58 -32.03
C GLU A 529 -5.86 -11.48 -30.51
N VAL A 530 -4.94 -10.86 -29.76
CA VAL A 530 -5.13 -10.70 -28.32
C VAL A 530 -6.31 -9.75 -28.05
N TYR A 531 -6.45 -8.70 -28.86
CA TYR A 531 -7.58 -7.78 -28.71
C TYR A 531 -8.92 -8.51 -28.84
N VAL A 532 -9.06 -9.34 -29.88
CA VAL A 532 -10.29 -10.10 -30.09
C VAL A 532 -10.56 -11.04 -28.92
N LYS A 533 -9.52 -11.74 -28.46
CA LYS A 533 -9.67 -12.66 -27.32
C LYS A 533 -10.04 -11.94 -26.03
N CYS A 534 -9.40 -10.79 -25.77
CA CYS A 534 -9.71 -10.02 -24.58
C CYS A 534 -11.16 -9.52 -24.59
N LYS A 535 -11.60 -9.03 -25.75
CA LYS A 535 -12.96 -8.51 -25.88
C LYS A 535 -13.98 -9.62 -25.66
N ALA A 536 -13.72 -10.82 -26.19
CA ALA A 536 -14.60 -11.96 -25.99
C ALA A 536 -14.67 -12.39 -24.52
N GLN A 537 -13.52 -12.37 -23.84
CA GLN A 537 -13.47 -12.83 -22.45
C GLN A 537 -14.16 -11.89 -21.46
N ILE A 538 -14.22 -10.60 -21.77
CA ILE A 538 -14.91 -9.67 -20.87
C ILE A 538 -16.38 -10.09 -20.66
N GLU A 539 -16.99 -10.74 -21.67
CA GLU A 539 -18.38 -11.18 -21.58
C GLU A 539 -18.55 -12.57 -20.97
N GLN A 540 -17.47 -13.28 -20.67
CA GLN A 540 -17.53 -14.63 -20.13
C GLN A 540 -17.83 -14.63 -18.63
N PRO A 541 -18.34 -15.75 -18.09
CA PRO A 541 -18.46 -15.88 -16.65
C PRO A 541 -17.11 -15.72 -15.96
N LYS A 542 -17.14 -15.24 -14.72
CA LYS A 542 -15.93 -14.95 -13.95
C LYS A 542 -14.96 -16.14 -13.91
N GLU A 543 -15.50 -17.34 -13.74
CA GLU A 543 -14.69 -18.54 -13.56
C GLU A 543 -13.88 -18.92 -14.78
N GLU A 544 -14.24 -18.38 -15.96
CA GLU A 544 -13.57 -18.67 -17.24
C GLU A 544 -12.59 -17.59 -17.69
N UNK A 545 -12.40 -16.44 -17.16
CA UNK A 545 -11.59 -15.42 -17.43
C UNK A 545 -10.23 -15.86 -17.21
N THR A 546 -9.45 -15.73 -18.11
CA THR A 546 -8.01 -15.91 -18.05
C THR A 546 -7.32 -14.66 -18.58
N ASN A 547 -6.02 -14.55 -18.33
CA ASN A 547 -5.27 -13.38 -18.71
C ASN A 547 -4.73 -13.56 -20.14
N UNK A 548 -5.40 -13.00 -20.97
CA UNK A 548 -5.14 -13.07 -22.19
C UNK A 548 -4.08 -12.34 -22.60
N VAL A 549 -3.61 -11.30 -21.87
CA VAL A 549 -2.54 -10.35 -22.21
C VAL A 549 -1.15 -10.99 -22.10
N LYS A 550 -1.05 -12.08 -21.38
CA LYS A 550 0.22 -12.80 -21.28
C LYS A 550 0.83 -13.11 -22.66
N ALA A 551 -0.01 -13.32 -23.65
CA ALA A 551 0.46 -13.65 -25.02
C ALA A 551 1.30 -12.54 -25.63
N ILE A 552 1.14 -11.30 -25.19
CA ILE A 552 1.92 -10.17 -25.71
C ILE A 552 3.39 -10.32 -25.36
N TYR A 553 3.69 -10.87 -24.18
CA TYR A 553 5.08 -11.03 -23.71
C TYR A 553 5.68 -12.38 -24.10
N GLN A 554 4.84 -13.35 -24.42
CA GLN A 554 5.27 -14.74 -24.58
C GLN A 554 6.33 -14.96 -25.67
N PRO A 555 6.33 -14.21 -26.78
CA PRO A 555 7.36 -14.43 -27.79
C PRO A 555 8.76 -14.01 -27.40
N PHE A 556 8.93 -13.32 -26.27
CA PHE A 556 10.19 -12.68 -25.93
C PHE A 556 10.73 -13.21 -24.61
N THR A 557 12.07 -13.34 -24.54
CA THR A 557 12.71 -13.62 -23.27
C THR A 557 12.71 -12.36 -22.40
N THR A 558 12.92 -12.53 -21.11
CA THR A 558 13.06 -11.41 -20.20
C THR A 558 14.22 -10.51 -20.65
N GLU A 559 15.31 -11.09 -21.10
CA GLU A 559 16.47 -10.34 -21.61
C GLU A 559 16.14 -9.50 -22.85
N UNK A 560 15.44 -9.89 -23.66
CA UNK A 560 15.01 -9.24 -24.75
C UNK A 560 14.25 -8.07 -24.45
N LEU A 561 13.41 -8.28 -23.52
CA LEU A 561 12.63 -7.17 -23.04
C LEU A 561 13.51 -6.17 -22.27
N ASN A 562 14.41 -6.65 -21.44
CA ASN A 562 15.34 -5.75 -20.73
C ASN A 562 16.16 -4.90 -21.70
N ASP A 563 16.66 -5.50 -22.78
CA ASP A 563 17.43 -4.77 -23.76
C ASP A 563 16.60 -3.68 -24.44
N ARG A 564 15.38 -3.98 -24.76
CA ARG A 564 14.50 -2.97 -25.36
C ARG A 564 14.13 -1.86 -24.34
N UNK A 565 13.94 -2.29 -23.11
CA UNK A 565 13.71 -1.46 -22.13
C UNK A 565 14.74 -0.51 -21.98
N SER A 566 16.03 -0.95 -22.12
CA SER A 566 17.22 -0.10 -22.04
C SER A 566 17.28 0.90 -23.20
N GLN A 567 17.01 0.41 -24.38
CA GLN A 567 17.01 1.28 -25.56
C GLN A 567 15.98 2.42 -25.41
N LEU A 568 14.78 2.09 -24.97
CA LEU A 568 13.71 3.07 -24.88
C LEU A 568 13.99 4.12 -23.80
N LEU A 569 14.68 3.74 -22.73
CA LEU A 569 14.94 4.63 -21.62
C LEU A 569 16.23 5.42 -21.75
N THR A 570 17.11 5.08 -22.69
CA THR A 570 18.36 5.80 -22.86
C THR A 570 18.10 7.15 -23.51
N PRO A 571 18.45 8.26 -22.85
CA PRO A 571 18.28 9.56 -23.47
C PRO A 571 19.20 9.75 -24.67
N LYS A 572 18.77 10.55 -25.62
CA LYS A 572 19.62 10.93 -26.74
C LYS A 572 20.84 11.69 -26.24
N GLY A 573 22.00 11.43 -26.86
CA GLY A 573 23.23 12.14 -26.57
C GLY A 573 24.01 11.64 -25.37
N MET A 574 23.65 10.46 -24.88
CA MET A 574 24.39 9.86 -23.78
C MET A 574 25.72 9.28 -24.23
N UNK A 575 26.50 9.48 -23.36
CA UNK A 575 27.78 9.00 -23.55
C UNK A 575 27.93 7.63 -23.10
N ALA A 576 27.44 7.42 -21.94
CA ALA A 576 27.57 6.11 -21.31
C ALA A 576 26.59 5.12 -21.95
N LYS A 577 26.99 3.86 -21.99
CA LYS A 577 26.09 2.78 -22.36
C LYS A 577 25.17 2.51 -21.17
N VAL A 578 23.87 2.32 -21.43
CA VAL A 578 22.88 2.10 -20.38
C VAL A 578 22.35 0.68 -20.48
N LYS A 579 22.32 0.01 -19.33
CA LYS A 579 21.75 -1.34 -19.23
C LYS A 579 20.82 -1.36 -18.02
N ILE A 580 19.61 -1.88 -18.21
CA ILE A 580 18.62 -1.98 -17.14
C ILE A 580 18.36 -3.43 -16.85
N ILE A 581 18.48 -3.81 -15.59
CA ILE A 581 18.23 -5.19 -15.16
C ILE A 581 17.18 -5.17 -14.05
N PHE A 582 16.46 -6.28 -13.94
CA PHE A 582 15.33 -6.41 -13.02
C PHE A 582 15.50 -7.65 -12.17
N GLN A 583 14.98 -7.59 -10.96
CA GLN A 583 14.87 -8.76 -10.12
C GLN A 583 14.16 -9.89 -10.85
N SER A 584 14.57 -11.12 -10.58
CA SER A 584 13.85 -12.28 -11.08
C SER A 584 12.64 -12.57 -10.18
N ILE A 585 11.66 -13.27 -10.77
CA ILE A 585 10.51 -13.74 -9.99
C ILE A 585 10.99 -14.68 -8.87
N GLU A 586 11.93 -15.56 -9.20
CA GLU A 586 12.50 -16.49 -8.22
C GLU A 586 13.18 -15.75 -7.07
N GLY A 587 13.93 -14.69 -7.40
CA GLY A 587 14.59 -13.89 -6.39
C GLY A 587 13.60 -13.15 -5.49
N LEU A 588 12.53 -12.66 -6.08
CA LEU A 588 11.48 -12.03 -5.29
C LEU A 588 10.87 -13.02 -4.29
N HIS A 589 10.56 -14.21 -4.74
CA HIS A 589 9.98 -15.22 -3.86
C HIS A 589 10.95 -15.67 -2.76
N UNK A 590 12.06 -15.56 -3.13
CA UNK A 590 13.02 -15.85 -2.24
C UNK A 590 13.17 -14.89 -1.20
N ALA A 591 13.12 -13.75 -1.48
CA ALA A 591 13.27 -12.67 -0.52
C ALA A 591 12.01 -12.45 0.32
N CYS A 592 10.84 -12.58 -0.30
CA CYS A 592 9.55 -12.27 0.32
C CYS A 592 8.63 -13.49 0.25
N PRO A 593 8.95 -14.57 0.98
CA PRO A 593 8.23 -15.83 0.78
C PRO A 593 6.78 -15.81 1.27
N ASN A 594 6.41 -14.87 2.11
CA ASN A 594 5.06 -14.77 2.64
C ASN A 594 4.22 -13.73 1.92
N HIS A 595 4.74 -13.12 0.86
CA HIS A 595 4.05 -12.07 0.11
C HIS A 595 4.14 -12.42 -1.37
N LEU A 596 3.40 -13.45 -1.77
CA LEU A 596 3.45 -13.99 -3.12
C LEU A 596 2.42 -13.36 -4.04
N GLY A 597 1.78 -12.29 -3.63
CA GLY A 597 0.89 -11.51 -4.48
C GLY A 597 1.70 -10.68 -5.45
N ASP A 598 1.92 -11.24 -6.62
CA ASP A 598 2.87 -10.71 -7.60
C ASP A 598 2.26 -10.54 -8.99
N TRP A 599 0.95 -10.38 -9.06
CA TRP A 599 0.19 -10.36 -10.32
C TRP A 599 0.66 -9.27 -11.28
N TYR A 600 1.14 -8.13 -10.79
CA TYR A 600 1.65 -7.06 -11.66
C TYR A 600 2.94 -7.49 -12.37
N PHE A 601 3.63 -8.51 -11.87
CA PHE A 601 4.83 -9.07 -12.52
C PHE A 601 4.51 -10.30 -13.35
N THR A 602 3.66 -11.19 -12.84
CA THR A 602 3.39 -12.49 -13.45
C THR A 602 2.11 -12.56 -14.27
N GLY A 603 1.15 -11.67 -13.99
CA GLY A 603 -0.17 -11.76 -14.58
C GLY A 603 -1.07 -12.77 -13.92
N ASP A 604 -0.67 -13.35 -12.79
CA ASP A 604 -1.45 -14.35 -12.07
C ASP A 604 -2.30 -13.68 -11.00
N PHE A 605 -3.40 -13.09 -11.43
CA PHE A 605 -4.27 -12.35 -10.52
C PHE A 605 -4.98 -13.30 -9.56
N PRO A 606 -5.08 -12.93 -8.28
CA PRO A 606 -5.69 -13.84 -7.29
C PRO A 606 -7.20 -13.95 -7.37
N THR A 607 -7.88 -13.04 -8.07
CA THR A 607 -9.34 -13.09 -8.18
C THR A 607 -9.76 -13.10 -9.65
N PRO A 608 -10.93 -13.69 -9.95
CA PRO A 608 -11.40 -13.68 -11.34
C PRO A 608 -11.58 -12.27 -11.91
N GLY A 609 -11.99 -11.31 -11.07
CA GLY A 609 -12.14 -9.93 -11.51
C GLY A 609 -10.84 -9.31 -11.98
N GLY A 610 -9.71 -9.74 -11.42
CA GLY A 610 -8.41 -9.27 -11.87
C GLY A 610 -8.11 -9.62 -13.30
N HIS A 611 -8.46 -10.84 -13.71
CA HIS A 611 -8.28 -11.26 -15.11
C HIS A 611 -9.17 -10.42 -16.02
N LYS A 612 -10.40 -10.14 -15.60
CA LYS A 612 -11.27 -9.27 -16.39
C LYS A 612 -10.68 -7.89 -16.56
N VAL A 613 -10.12 -7.35 -15.48
CA VAL A 613 -9.54 -6.00 -15.51
C VAL A 613 -8.36 -5.93 -16.47
N VAL A 614 -7.46 -6.92 -16.42
CA VAL A 614 -6.29 -6.86 -17.32
C VAL A 614 -6.70 -6.98 -18.78
N ASN A 615 -7.67 -7.83 -19.08
CA ASN A 615 -8.17 -7.96 -20.46
C ASN A 615 -8.81 -6.66 -20.92
N ARG A 616 -9.61 -6.03 -20.06
CA ARG A 616 -10.25 -4.75 -20.37
C ARG A 616 -9.21 -3.64 -20.56
N ALA A 617 -8.15 -3.66 -19.75
CA ALA A 617 -7.08 -2.68 -19.89
C ALA A 617 -6.41 -2.78 -21.25
N PHE A 618 -6.25 -4.00 -21.78
CA PHE A 618 -5.69 -4.18 -23.10
C PHE A 618 -6.65 -3.67 -24.19
N VAL A 619 -7.94 -3.95 -24.04
CA VAL A 619 -8.95 -3.43 -24.96
C VAL A 619 -8.90 -1.91 -24.99
N TYR A 620 -8.84 -1.28 -23.81
CA TYR A 620 -8.78 0.18 -23.73
C TYR A 620 -7.49 0.71 -24.36
N TYR A 621 -6.38 0.02 -24.18
CA TYR A 621 -5.13 0.44 -24.82
C TYR A 621 -5.25 0.45 -26.34
N VAL A 622 -5.78 -0.63 -26.91
CA VAL A 622 -5.90 -0.74 -28.37
C VAL A 622 -6.87 0.32 -28.92
N GLU A 623 -7.94 0.59 -28.16
CA GLU A 623 -8.96 1.56 -28.59
C GLU A 623 -8.57 3.01 -28.28
N GLY A 624 -7.41 3.24 -27.68
CA GLY A 624 -6.95 4.58 -27.35
C GLY A 624 -7.73 5.25 -26.22
N ARG A 625 -8.36 4.48 -25.35
CA ARG A 625 -9.11 5.01 -24.22
C ARG A 625 -8.19 5.20 -23.01
N ASN A 626 -8.41 6.29 -22.29
CA ASN A 626 -7.64 6.60 -21.06
C ASN A 626 -8.38 6.21 -19.79
N ASP A 627 -9.50 5.52 -19.89
CA ASP A 627 -10.30 5.13 -18.72
C ASP A 627 -9.58 4.04 -17.92
N ARG A 628 -9.86 4.01 -16.62
CA ARG A 628 -9.46 2.87 -15.81
C ARG A 628 -10.36 1.69 -16.18
N ALA A 629 -9.78 0.48 -16.10
CA ALA A 629 -10.49 -0.72 -16.52
C ALA A 629 -11.39 -1.30 -15.40
N TYR A 630 -11.49 -0.62 -14.28
CA TYR A 630 -12.29 -1.09 -13.15
C TYR A 630 -12.92 0.08 -12.38
#